data_47f94dc43c8f55bc445a91e7f82140e7
#
_entry.id   47f94dc43c8f55bc445a91e7f82140e7
#
_cell.length_a   1.000
_cell.length_b   1.000
_cell.length_c   1.000
_cell.angle_alpha   90.00
_cell.angle_beta   90.00
_cell.angle_gamma   90.00
#
_symmetry.space_group_name_H-M   'P 1'
#
loop_
_entity.id
_entity.type
_entity.pdbx_description
1 polymer ?
#
loop_
_entity_poly.entity_id
_entity_poly.type
_entity_poly.pdbx_seq_one_letter_code
_entity_poly.pdbx_strand_id
1 'polypeptide(L)'
;MAPGSGDSPARPGARDLRGVFAPIPTPFEPASGELAWDRLAENVARWNRTGLAGLVVLGSNGEFVLLEESEKEALVARTRELAAPAKAVVAGTGCESTQATIRLTRACARAGADAALVVTPHYYKGSMTDPALERYYLDVAEASPAPVLLYNMPRNTGLNLSPALVARLARHPNITGVKDSGGDIAQIAEIIRLVPPSFRVFAGSAGFFLATLALGGAGGTLATANIAPDECCAIQDLWESGRHEEARGLQFRLLPPNRAVTARWGIPGLKAAMDLLGWYGGPPRPPLLPLGETEKAELRVILAEAGLADLSP
;
A
#
# COMPACT_ATOMS: atom_id res chain seq x y z
N MET A 1 16.78 16.51 -33.68
CA MET A 1 15.33 16.28 -33.67
C MET A 1 15.01 15.36 -32.54
N ALA A 2 14.42 15.85 -31.46
CA ALA A 2 13.96 15.02 -30.34
C ALA A 2 12.65 14.31 -30.76
N PRO A 3 12.46 13.03 -30.43
CA PRO A 3 11.20 12.37 -30.68
C PRO A 3 10.14 12.92 -29.72
N GLY A 4 8.98 13.31 -30.28
CA GLY A 4 7.87 13.89 -29.56
C GLY A 4 7.37 12.99 -28.46
N SER A 5 7.19 13.57 -27.26
CA SER A 5 6.54 13.01 -26.11
C SER A 5 5.05 12.78 -26.42
N GLY A 6 4.73 11.54 -26.76
CA GLY A 6 3.34 11.10 -26.81
C GLY A 6 2.78 10.90 -25.42
N ASP A 7 2.36 11.96 -24.74
CA ASP A 7 1.52 11.87 -23.55
C ASP A 7 0.17 11.28 -23.97
N SER A 8 -0.05 10.01 -23.69
CA SER A 8 -1.40 9.44 -23.74
C SER A 8 -2.24 10.11 -22.65
N PRO A 9 -3.34 10.78 -22.96
CA PRO A 9 -4.15 11.46 -21.96
C PRO A 9 -4.71 10.44 -20.97
N ALA A 10 -4.53 10.73 -19.66
CA ALA A 10 -5.21 10.01 -18.59
C ALA A 10 -6.73 10.00 -18.88
N ARG A 11 -7.41 8.90 -18.53
CA ARG A 11 -8.88 8.81 -18.66
C ARG A 11 -9.53 10.01 -17.97
N PRO A 12 -10.49 10.71 -18.62
CA PRO A 12 -11.20 11.80 -17.97
C PRO A 12 -11.87 11.33 -16.68
N GLY A 13 -11.56 11.99 -15.55
CA GLY A 13 -12.12 11.66 -14.24
C GLY A 13 -11.28 10.72 -13.37
N ALA A 14 -10.14 10.18 -13.84
CA ALA A 14 -9.22 9.42 -12.98
C ALA A 14 -8.51 10.37 -12.00
N ARG A 15 -8.45 9.96 -10.71
CA ARG A 15 -7.69 10.71 -9.69
C ARG A 15 -6.21 10.62 -9.99
N ASP A 16 -5.49 11.73 -9.82
CA ASP A 16 -4.04 11.69 -9.75
C ASP A 16 -3.63 11.11 -8.38
N LEU A 17 -3.06 9.92 -8.40
CA LEU A 17 -2.61 9.25 -7.19
C LEU A 17 -1.22 9.76 -6.83
N ARG A 18 -1.13 10.64 -5.85
CA ARG A 18 0.12 11.16 -5.26
C ARG A 18 -0.01 11.22 -3.76
N GLY A 19 1.13 11.25 -3.04
CA GLY A 19 1.13 11.40 -1.60
C GLY A 19 1.21 10.07 -0.84
N VAL A 20 0.86 10.12 0.44
CA VAL A 20 0.96 8.99 1.35
C VAL A 20 -0.36 8.25 1.46
N PHE A 21 -0.32 6.93 1.31
CA PHE A 21 -1.45 6.03 1.47
C PHE A 21 -1.21 5.10 2.66
N ALA A 22 -2.22 4.86 3.48
CA ALA A 22 -2.20 3.84 4.50
C ALA A 22 -2.76 2.52 3.95
N PRO A 23 -1.97 1.43 3.89
CA PRO A 23 -2.49 0.09 3.62
C PRO A 23 -3.14 -0.45 4.90
N ILE A 24 -4.46 -0.23 5.02
CA ILE A 24 -5.19 -0.47 6.25
C ILE A 24 -5.30 -1.96 6.59
N PRO A 25 -5.12 -2.35 7.88
CA PRO A 25 -5.45 -3.68 8.35
C PRO A 25 -6.95 -3.90 8.34
N THR A 26 -7.36 -5.14 8.12
CA THR A 26 -8.76 -5.54 8.29
C THR A 26 -9.06 -5.76 9.77
N PRO A 27 -10.01 -5.04 10.38
CA PRO A 27 -10.37 -5.27 11.76
C PRO A 27 -11.29 -6.49 11.89
N PHE A 28 -10.99 -7.38 12.83
CA PHE A 28 -11.78 -8.56 13.13
C PHE A 28 -12.30 -8.52 14.57
N GLU A 29 -13.49 -9.05 14.79
CA GLU A 29 -14.06 -9.26 16.13
C GLU A 29 -13.28 -10.35 16.86
N PRO A 30 -12.84 -10.12 18.11
CA PRO A 30 -12.02 -11.08 18.84
C PRO A 30 -12.68 -12.45 19.08
N ALA A 31 -13.99 -12.47 19.29
CA ALA A 31 -14.73 -13.67 19.64
C ALA A 31 -15.15 -14.50 18.41
N SER A 32 -15.62 -13.85 17.35
CA SER A 32 -16.18 -14.52 16.17
C SER A 32 -15.20 -14.65 15.01
N GLY A 33 -14.18 -13.75 14.93
CA GLY A 33 -13.30 -13.62 13.78
C GLY A 33 -13.97 -12.99 12.56
N GLU A 34 -15.19 -12.48 12.70
CA GLU A 34 -15.91 -11.74 11.67
C GLU A 34 -15.36 -10.32 11.51
N LEU A 35 -15.79 -9.62 10.46
CA LEU A 35 -15.37 -8.24 10.21
C LEU A 35 -15.96 -7.29 11.24
N ALA A 36 -15.12 -6.52 11.92
CA ALA A 36 -15.50 -5.53 12.93
C ALA A 36 -15.85 -4.19 12.29
N TRP A 37 -17.06 -4.04 11.77
CA TRP A 37 -17.50 -2.90 10.96
C TRP A 37 -17.46 -1.56 11.70
N ASP A 38 -17.84 -1.54 12.98
CA ASP A 38 -17.80 -0.32 13.80
C ASP A 38 -16.36 0.13 14.03
N ARG A 39 -15.45 -0.83 14.23
CA ARG A 39 -14.02 -0.56 14.39
C ARG A 39 -13.39 -0.06 13.10
N LEU A 40 -13.81 -0.57 11.96
CA LEU A 40 -13.42 0.00 10.66
C LEU A 40 -13.87 1.45 10.56
N ALA A 41 -15.11 1.75 10.93
CA ALA A 41 -15.65 3.10 10.88
C ALA A 41 -14.89 4.07 11.80
N GLU A 42 -14.58 3.65 13.02
CA GLU A 42 -13.77 4.43 13.97
C GLU A 42 -12.38 4.77 13.40
N ASN A 43 -11.69 3.76 12.87
CA ASN A 43 -10.36 3.96 12.29
C ASN A 43 -10.40 4.86 11.05
N VAL A 44 -11.34 4.64 10.12
CA VAL A 44 -11.48 5.46 8.91
C VAL A 44 -11.82 6.90 9.27
N ALA A 45 -12.69 7.14 10.28
CA ALA A 45 -13.01 8.49 10.74
C ALA A 45 -11.76 9.23 11.26
N ARG A 46 -10.80 8.51 11.87
CA ARG A 46 -9.54 9.11 12.31
C ARG A 46 -8.60 9.38 11.13
N TRP A 47 -8.41 8.42 10.20
CA TRP A 47 -7.59 8.65 9.00
C TRP A 47 -8.15 9.77 8.11
N ASN A 48 -9.45 9.97 8.08
CA ASN A 48 -10.07 11.09 7.36
C ASN A 48 -9.57 12.46 7.82
N ARG A 49 -9.12 12.59 9.08
CA ARG A 49 -8.63 13.86 9.66
C ARG A 49 -7.15 14.12 9.41
N THR A 50 -6.44 13.19 8.80
CA THR A 50 -5.00 13.26 8.54
C THR A 50 -4.70 13.74 7.10
N GLY A 51 -3.44 14.07 6.83
CA GLY A 51 -2.95 14.44 5.50
C GLY A 51 -2.85 13.30 4.48
N LEU A 52 -3.25 12.07 4.83
CA LEU A 52 -3.19 10.92 3.91
C LEU A 52 -3.92 11.21 2.59
N ALA A 53 -3.32 10.86 1.47
CA ALA A 53 -3.94 10.94 0.15
C ALA A 53 -5.05 9.89 -0.04
N GLY A 54 -4.96 8.77 0.67
CA GLY A 54 -5.98 7.73 0.58
C GLY A 54 -5.66 6.49 1.41
N LEU A 55 -6.50 5.49 1.25
CA LEU A 55 -6.44 4.20 1.93
C LEU A 55 -6.26 3.08 0.91
N VAL A 56 -5.41 2.11 1.22
CA VAL A 56 -5.29 0.88 0.43
C VAL A 56 -5.97 -0.24 1.20
N VAL A 57 -7.07 -0.72 0.68
CA VAL A 57 -7.86 -1.84 1.21
C VAL A 57 -7.40 -3.13 0.54
N LEU A 58 -7.49 -4.26 1.20
CA LEU A 58 -7.12 -5.57 0.63
C LEU A 58 -5.65 -5.65 0.19
N GLY A 59 -4.78 -4.82 0.76
CA GLY A 59 -3.34 -5.03 0.62
C GLY A 59 -2.84 -6.19 1.50
N SER A 60 -1.53 -6.44 1.51
CA SER A 60 -0.93 -7.46 2.40
C SER A 60 -1.25 -7.19 3.87
N ASN A 61 -1.21 -5.92 4.31
CA ASN A 61 -1.58 -5.56 5.69
C ASN A 61 -3.08 -5.76 5.97
N GLY A 62 -3.93 -5.73 4.95
CA GLY A 62 -5.35 -6.02 5.04
C GLY A 62 -5.68 -7.52 5.07
N GLU A 63 -4.67 -8.38 5.18
CA GLU A 63 -4.84 -9.84 5.27
C GLU A 63 -5.60 -10.45 4.08
N PHE A 64 -5.43 -9.85 2.90
CA PHE A 64 -6.14 -10.18 1.65
C PHE A 64 -6.30 -11.69 1.39
N VAL A 65 -5.25 -12.47 1.61
CA VAL A 65 -5.25 -13.92 1.32
C VAL A 65 -6.04 -14.73 2.34
N LEU A 66 -6.45 -14.13 3.46
CA LEU A 66 -7.23 -14.74 4.53
C LEU A 66 -8.72 -14.35 4.48
N LEU A 67 -9.12 -13.55 3.50
CA LEU A 67 -10.50 -13.06 3.35
C LEU A 67 -11.26 -13.86 2.31
N GLU A 68 -12.54 -14.09 2.58
CA GLU A 68 -13.48 -14.61 1.60
C GLU A 68 -13.78 -13.58 0.50
N GLU A 69 -14.22 -14.03 -0.68
CA GLU A 69 -14.47 -13.12 -1.81
C GLU A 69 -15.57 -12.09 -1.50
N SER A 70 -16.63 -12.51 -0.78
CA SER A 70 -17.71 -11.64 -0.31
C SER A 70 -17.22 -10.58 0.68
N GLU A 71 -16.31 -10.92 1.58
CA GLU A 71 -15.72 -9.98 2.54
C GLU A 71 -14.87 -8.92 1.83
N LYS A 72 -14.14 -9.31 0.79
CA LYS A 72 -13.31 -8.38 0.01
C LYS A 72 -14.14 -7.27 -0.63
N GLU A 73 -15.22 -7.63 -1.29
CA GLU A 73 -16.11 -6.66 -1.95
C GLU A 73 -16.78 -5.75 -0.90
N ALA A 74 -17.30 -6.33 0.19
CA ALA A 74 -17.95 -5.59 1.26
C ALA A 74 -16.99 -4.60 1.96
N LEU A 75 -15.73 -5.00 2.20
CA LEU A 75 -14.71 -4.11 2.80
C LEU A 75 -14.41 -2.90 1.92
N VAL A 76 -14.30 -3.09 0.61
CA VAL A 76 -14.06 -1.97 -0.32
C VAL A 76 -15.25 -1.03 -0.34
N ALA A 77 -16.48 -1.57 -0.47
CA ALA A 77 -17.73 -0.78 -0.47
C ALA A 77 -17.85 0.04 0.83
N ARG A 78 -17.68 -0.62 1.97
CA ARG A 78 -17.79 0.05 3.28
C ARG A 78 -16.69 1.08 3.50
N THR A 79 -15.45 0.78 3.09
CA THR A 79 -14.37 1.76 3.20
C THR A 79 -14.63 2.98 2.31
N ARG A 80 -15.15 2.79 1.08
CA ARG A 80 -15.48 3.92 0.20
C ARG A 80 -16.58 4.79 0.78
N GLU A 81 -17.61 4.18 1.36
CA GLU A 81 -18.70 4.89 2.04
C GLU A 81 -18.19 5.77 3.20
N LEU A 82 -17.27 5.24 4.00
CA LEU A 82 -16.72 5.89 5.19
C LEU A 82 -15.61 6.90 4.87
N ALA A 83 -14.85 6.68 3.81
CA ALA A 83 -13.72 7.54 3.46
C ALA A 83 -14.19 8.89 2.91
N ALA A 84 -13.57 9.96 3.41
CA ALA A 84 -13.88 11.32 2.93
C ALA A 84 -13.74 11.42 1.39
N PRO A 85 -14.56 12.25 0.71
CA PRO A 85 -14.52 12.36 -0.75
C PRO A 85 -13.12 12.70 -1.32
N ALA A 86 -12.29 13.41 -0.57
CA ALA A 86 -10.93 13.74 -0.96
C ALA A 86 -9.96 12.55 -0.90
N LYS A 87 -10.24 11.53 -0.08
CA LYS A 87 -9.40 10.35 0.09
C LYS A 87 -9.64 9.35 -1.04
N ALA A 88 -8.58 8.91 -1.71
CA ALA A 88 -8.68 7.81 -2.65
C ALA A 88 -8.80 6.47 -1.93
N VAL A 89 -9.55 5.53 -2.50
CA VAL A 89 -9.64 4.14 -2.05
C VAL A 89 -9.03 3.26 -3.13
N VAL A 90 -7.89 2.65 -2.83
CA VAL A 90 -7.19 1.72 -3.72
C VAL A 90 -7.45 0.30 -3.22
N ALA A 91 -7.91 -0.60 -4.09
CA ALA A 91 -8.22 -1.97 -3.72
C ALA A 91 -7.15 -2.96 -4.20
N GLY A 92 -6.63 -3.80 -3.29
CA GLY A 92 -5.81 -4.95 -3.65
C GLY A 92 -6.66 -6.02 -4.34
N THR A 93 -6.34 -6.37 -5.60
CA THR A 93 -7.18 -7.29 -6.38
C THR A 93 -6.41 -8.43 -7.05
N GLY A 94 -5.07 -8.47 -6.89
CA GLY A 94 -4.23 -9.51 -7.48
C GLY A 94 -4.55 -10.91 -6.91
N CYS A 95 -4.88 -11.86 -7.79
CA CYS A 95 -5.13 -13.26 -7.48
C CYS A 95 -4.20 -14.14 -8.32
N GLU A 96 -4.17 -15.45 -8.02
CA GLU A 96 -3.33 -16.41 -8.74
C GLU A 96 -3.76 -16.63 -10.21
N SER A 97 -5.00 -16.41 -10.55
CA SER A 97 -5.45 -16.52 -11.95
C SER A 97 -5.87 -15.16 -12.51
N THR A 98 -5.57 -14.94 -13.80
CA THR A 98 -6.00 -13.74 -14.55
C THR A 98 -7.50 -13.51 -14.43
N GLN A 99 -8.30 -14.57 -14.57
CA GLN A 99 -9.77 -14.47 -14.51
C GLN A 99 -10.28 -14.07 -13.13
N ALA A 100 -9.71 -14.62 -12.05
CA ALA A 100 -10.08 -14.22 -10.69
C ALA A 100 -9.68 -12.74 -10.42
N THR A 101 -8.50 -12.33 -10.86
CA THR A 101 -8.03 -10.93 -10.76
C THR A 101 -8.97 -9.98 -11.50
N ILE A 102 -9.37 -10.31 -12.74
CA ILE A 102 -10.32 -9.48 -13.50
C ILE A 102 -11.68 -9.41 -12.81
N ARG A 103 -12.22 -10.52 -12.31
CA ARG A 103 -13.51 -10.52 -11.60
C ARG A 103 -13.46 -9.64 -10.36
N LEU A 104 -12.44 -9.83 -9.51
CA LEU A 104 -12.29 -9.06 -8.28
C LEU A 104 -12.02 -7.57 -8.56
N THR A 105 -11.20 -7.25 -9.57
CA THR A 105 -10.94 -5.87 -9.99
C THR A 105 -12.24 -5.17 -10.41
N ARG A 106 -13.08 -5.84 -11.19
CA ARG A 106 -14.37 -5.30 -11.60
C ARG A 106 -15.34 -5.15 -10.43
N ALA A 107 -15.36 -6.11 -9.51
CA ALA A 107 -16.18 -6.04 -8.30
C ALA A 107 -15.76 -4.86 -7.41
N CYS A 108 -14.47 -4.73 -7.12
CA CYS A 108 -13.93 -3.61 -6.33
C CYS A 108 -14.18 -2.24 -6.98
N ALA A 109 -14.06 -2.15 -8.31
CA ALA A 109 -14.35 -0.90 -9.02
C ALA A 109 -15.84 -0.53 -8.92
N ARG A 110 -16.77 -1.51 -9.03
CA ARG A 110 -18.20 -1.27 -8.78
C ARG A 110 -18.49 -0.87 -7.33
N ALA A 111 -17.71 -1.41 -6.39
CA ALA A 111 -17.78 -1.06 -4.97
C ALA A 111 -17.18 0.33 -4.65
N GLY A 112 -16.65 1.04 -5.64
CA GLY A 112 -16.18 2.41 -5.53
C GLY A 112 -14.68 2.57 -5.32
N ALA A 113 -13.87 1.56 -5.63
CA ALA A 113 -12.42 1.71 -5.66
C ALA A 113 -11.98 2.66 -6.79
N ASP A 114 -11.13 3.63 -6.47
CA ASP A 114 -10.55 4.59 -7.41
C ASP A 114 -9.44 3.97 -8.29
N ALA A 115 -8.77 2.91 -7.79
CA ALA A 115 -7.76 2.15 -8.52
C ALA A 115 -7.62 0.72 -7.97
N ALA A 116 -7.07 -0.16 -8.78
CA ALA A 116 -6.72 -1.52 -8.42
C ALA A 116 -5.21 -1.66 -8.18
N LEU A 117 -4.81 -2.25 -7.06
CA LEU A 117 -3.42 -2.62 -6.76
C LEU A 117 -3.25 -4.13 -6.99
N VAL A 118 -2.51 -4.51 -8.02
CA VAL A 118 -2.43 -5.88 -8.51
C VAL A 118 -1.05 -6.46 -8.22
N VAL A 119 -0.99 -7.41 -7.26
CA VAL A 119 0.22 -8.16 -6.94
C VAL A 119 0.45 -9.26 -7.98
N THR A 120 1.71 -9.66 -8.20
CA THR A 120 2.07 -10.77 -9.08
C THR A 120 1.43 -12.08 -8.60
N PRO A 121 0.86 -12.93 -9.48
CA PRO A 121 0.55 -14.31 -9.14
C PRO A 121 1.87 -15.03 -8.82
N HIS A 122 1.88 -15.87 -7.79
CA HIS A 122 3.15 -16.34 -7.22
C HIS A 122 3.16 -17.82 -6.81
N TYR A 123 2.07 -18.53 -6.92
CA TYR A 123 2.05 -19.97 -6.59
C TYR A 123 2.97 -20.78 -7.51
N TYR A 124 2.86 -20.58 -8.83
CA TYR A 124 3.69 -21.22 -9.84
C TYR A 124 4.90 -20.36 -10.23
N LYS A 125 5.73 -20.00 -9.24
CA LYS A 125 6.85 -19.04 -9.42
C LYS A 125 7.73 -19.30 -10.63
N GLY A 126 8.11 -20.55 -10.88
CA GLY A 126 8.99 -20.91 -11.99
C GLY A 126 8.39 -20.66 -13.38
N SER A 127 7.05 -20.54 -13.46
CA SER A 127 6.34 -20.25 -14.70
C SER A 127 5.99 -18.76 -14.86
N MET A 128 6.19 -17.95 -13.82
CA MET A 128 5.91 -16.51 -13.85
C MET A 128 7.08 -15.73 -14.46
N THR A 129 7.37 -16.05 -15.72
CA THR A 129 8.38 -15.34 -16.51
C THR A 129 7.90 -13.93 -16.90
N ASP A 130 8.82 -13.03 -17.31
CA ASP A 130 8.45 -11.70 -17.80
C ASP A 130 7.31 -11.74 -18.86
N PRO A 131 7.35 -12.61 -19.90
CA PRO A 131 6.24 -12.71 -20.84
C PRO A 131 4.91 -13.15 -20.22
N ALA A 132 4.92 -14.06 -19.25
CA ALA A 132 3.72 -14.51 -18.55
C ALA A 132 3.11 -13.39 -17.70
N LEU A 133 3.95 -12.66 -16.94
CA LEU A 133 3.54 -11.52 -16.14
C LEU A 133 3.07 -10.35 -17.01
N GLU A 134 3.75 -10.09 -18.13
CA GLU A 134 3.34 -9.04 -19.08
C GLU A 134 1.94 -9.33 -19.61
N ARG A 135 1.67 -10.55 -20.07
CA ARG A 135 0.35 -10.98 -20.53
C ARG A 135 -0.70 -10.84 -19.43
N TYR A 136 -0.40 -11.32 -18.21
CA TYR A 136 -1.30 -11.20 -17.06
C TYR A 136 -1.71 -9.76 -16.79
N TYR A 137 -0.74 -8.84 -16.68
CA TYR A 137 -1.04 -7.44 -16.38
C TYR A 137 -1.77 -6.72 -17.51
N LEU A 138 -1.43 -7.00 -18.75
CA LEU A 138 -2.13 -6.41 -19.91
C LEU A 138 -3.59 -6.87 -19.97
N ASP A 139 -3.86 -8.17 -19.80
CA ASP A 139 -5.24 -8.70 -19.78
C ASP A 139 -6.07 -8.10 -18.63
N VAL A 140 -5.46 -7.92 -17.45
CA VAL A 140 -6.12 -7.28 -16.30
C VAL A 140 -6.38 -5.81 -16.58
N ALA A 141 -5.43 -5.09 -17.11
CA ALA A 141 -5.54 -3.66 -17.40
C ALA A 141 -6.58 -3.36 -18.47
N GLU A 142 -6.62 -4.18 -19.53
CA GLU A 142 -7.62 -4.05 -20.60
C GLU A 142 -9.04 -4.29 -20.07
N ALA A 143 -9.20 -5.25 -19.15
CA ALA A 143 -10.49 -5.61 -18.58
C ALA A 143 -10.94 -4.72 -17.42
N SER A 144 -10.04 -3.91 -16.86
CA SER A 144 -10.27 -3.10 -15.66
C SER A 144 -11.01 -1.79 -15.98
N PRO A 145 -12.12 -1.47 -15.30
CA PRO A 145 -12.79 -0.19 -15.42
C PRO A 145 -12.07 0.94 -14.66
N ALA A 146 -11.15 0.59 -13.73
CA ALA A 146 -10.36 1.52 -12.92
C ALA A 146 -8.86 1.42 -13.28
N PRO A 147 -8.06 2.47 -13.03
CA PRO A 147 -6.62 2.41 -13.20
C PRO A 147 -5.97 1.28 -12.42
N VAL A 148 -4.93 0.68 -12.99
CA VAL A 148 -4.17 -0.42 -12.39
C VAL A 148 -2.82 0.08 -11.90
N LEU A 149 -2.49 -0.22 -10.65
CA LEU A 149 -1.16 -0.09 -10.08
C LEU A 149 -0.53 -1.48 -9.97
N LEU A 150 0.65 -1.64 -10.52
CA LEU A 150 1.45 -2.84 -10.34
C LEU A 150 1.89 -2.95 -8.88
N TYR A 151 1.96 -4.16 -8.34
CA TYR A 151 2.46 -4.37 -6.98
C TYR A 151 3.62 -5.35 -6.97
N ASN A 152 4.83 -4.81 -6.83
CA ASN A 152 6.06 -5.57 -6.65
C ASN A 152 6.28 -5.86 -5.16
N MET A 153 6.18 -7.11 -4.74
CA MET A 153 6.32 -7.55 -3.34
C MET A 153 7.20 -8.80 -3.23
N PRO A 154 8.50 -8.71 -3.56
CA PRO A 154 9.38 -9.88 -3.66
C PRO A 154 9.46 -10.72 -2.40
N ARG A 155 9.39 -10.09 -1.23
CA ARG A 155 9.44 -10.77 0.07
C ARG A 155 8.33 -11.80 0.24
N ASN A 156 7.11 -11.50 -0.20
CA ASN A 156 5.95 -12.37 -0.02
C ASN A 156 5.75 -13.30 -1.22
N THR A 157 5.98 -12.79 -2.43
CA THR A 157 5.72 -13.53 -3.67
C THR A 157 6.91 -14.40 -4.10
N GLY A 158 8.12 -14.03 -3.71
CA GLY A 158 9.36 -14.62 -4.24
C GLY A 158 9.61 -14.26 -5.71
N LEU A 159 8.91 -13.26 -6.24
CA LEU A 159 9.03 -12.73 -7.60
C LEU A 159 9.35 -11.24 -7.56
N ASN A 160 10.17 -10.80 -8.49
CA ASN A 160 10.51 -9.38 -8.65
C ASN A 160 10.15 -8.91 -10.06
N LEU A 161 9.43 -7.79 -10.16
CA LEU A 161 9.15 -7.14 -11.44
C LEU A 161 10.41 -6.39 -11.90
N SER A 162 10.97 -6.81 -13.02
CA SER A 162 12.14 -6.13 -13.58
C SER A 162 11.79 -4.70 -14.05
N PRO A 163 12.74 -3.73 -13.97
CA PRO A 163 12.51 -2.39 -14.50
C PRO A 163 12.10 -2.38 -15.98
N ALA A 164 12.66 -3.30 -16.78
CA ALA A 164 12.31 -3.45 -18.18
C ALA A 164 10.86 -3.90 -18.39
N LEU A 165 10.36 -4.83 -17.57
CA LEU A 165 8.97 -5.27 -17.60
C LEU A 165 8.04 -4.13 -17.18
N VAL A 166 8.34 -3.42 -16.09
CA VAL A 166 7.55 -2.26 -15.63
C VAL A 166 7.48 -1.20 -16.72
N ALA A 167 8.59 -0.90 -17.39
CA ALA A 167 8.63 0.07 -18.48
C ALA A 167 7.79 -0.34 -19.71
N ARG A 168 7.73 -1.64 -20.03
CA ARG A 168 6.82 -2.13 -21.10
C ARG A 168 5.36 -1.98 -20.68
N LEU A 169 5.02 -2.39 -19.47
CA LEU A 169 3.67 -2.29 -18.91
C LEU A 169 3.19 -0.84 -18.77
N ALA A 170 4.08 0.09 -18.45
CA ALA A 170 3.78 1.52 -18.35
C ALA A 170 3.34 2.18 -19.66
N ARG A 171 3.48 1.49 -20.81
CA ARG A 171 2.95 1.96 -22.09
C ARG A 171 1.43 1.75 -22.23
N HIS A 172 0.86 0.88 -21.40
CA HIS A 172 -0.59 0.66 -21.41
C HIS A 172 -1.30 1.79 -20.67
N PRO A 173 -2.28 2.48 -21.28
CA PRO A 173 -2.88 3.72 -20.73
C PRO A 173 -3.59 3.51 -19.39
N ASN A 174 -4.00 2.28 -19.08
CA ASN A 174 -4.68 1.96 -17.83
C ASN A 174 -3.75 1.37 -16.75
N ILE A 175 -2.43 1.25 -17.01
CA ILE A 175 -1.42 0.92 -16.01
C ILE A 175 -0.71 2.21 -15.62
N THR A 176 -1.07 2.77 -14.46
CA THR A 176 -0.75 4.16 -14.11
C THR A 176 0.35 4.29 -13.07
N GLY A 177 0.84 3.19 -12.52
CA GLY A 177 1.93 3.24 -11.55
C GLY A 177 2.34 1.88 -11.02
N VAL A 178 3.32 1.91 -10.13
CA VAL A 178 3.83 0.76 -9.39
C VAL A 178 4.04 1.11 -7.93
N LYS A 179 3.62 0.22 -7.04
CA LYS A 179 4.09 0.16 -5.65
C LYS A 179 5.23 -0.84 -5.59
N ASP A 180 6.44 -0.36 -5.31
CA ASP A 180 7.60 -1.23 -5.09
C ASP A 180 7.84 -1.43 -3.59
N SER A 181 7.81 -2.68 -3.15
CA SER A 181 8.10 -3.11 -1.77
C SER A 181 9.39 -3.94 -1.68
N GLY A 182 10.18 -3.97 -2.74
CA GLY A 182 11.47 -4.65 -2.76
C GLY A 182 12.54 -3.93 -1.95
N GLY A 183 12.52 -2.59 -1.96
CA GLY A 183 13.48 -1.76 -1.23
C GLY A 183 14.84 -1.62 -1.90
N ASP A 184 15.00 -2.10 -3.11
CA ASP A 184 16.17 -1.85 -3.94
C ASP A 184 16.06 -0.45 -4.59
N ILE A 185 16.78 0.51 -4.02
CA ILE A 185 16.75 1.90 -4.46
C ILE A 185 17.33 2.06 -5.87
N ALA A 186 18.31 1.24 -6.26
CA ALA A 186 18.85 1.26 -7.62
C ALA A 186 17.80 0.79 -8.64
N GLN A 187 17.03 -0.25 -8.31
CA GLN A 187 15.89 -0.70 -9.13
C GLN A 187 14.81 0.37 -9.23
N ILE A 188 14.45 1.02 -8.12
CA ILE A 188 13.45 2.11 -8.10
C ILE A 188 13.91 3.27 -8.98
N ALA A 189 15.19 3.66 -8.91
CA ALA A 189 15.77 4.68 -9.77
C ALA A 189 15.68 4.32 -11.25
N GLU A 190 15.98 3.06 -11.59
CA GLU A 190 15.91 2.58 -12.96
C GLU A 190 14.46 2.52 -13.48
N ILE A 191 13.49 2.13 -12.65
CA ILE A 191 12.07 2.20 -12.99
C ILE A 191 11.69 3.64 -13.31
N ILE A 192 11.97 4.60 -12.40
CA ILE A 192 11.64 6.02 -12.58
C ILE A 192 12.25 6.58 -13.86
N ARG A 193 13.50 6.21 -14.17
CA ARG A 193 14.20 6.63 -15.39
C ARG A 193 13.55 6.13 -16.68
N LEU A 194 12.93 4.93 -16.65
CA LEU A 194 12.42 4.23 -17.83
C LEU A 194 10.94 4.50 -18.12
N VAL A 195 10.17 4.95 -17.13
CA VAL A 195 8.71 5.14 -17.28
C VAL A 195 8.36 6.58 -17.68
N PRO A 196 7.18 6.80 -18.28
CA PRO A 196 6.70 8.17 -18.57
C PRO A 196 6.54 8.99 -17.28
N PRO A 197 6.65 10.34 -17.34
CA PRO A 197 6.46 11.22 -16.18
C PRO A 197 5.07 11.12 -15.53
N SER A 198 4.06 10.67 -16.27
CA SER A 198 2.71 10.42 -15.78
C SER A 198 2.58 9.13 -14.97
N PHE A 199 3.54 8.21 -15.07
CA PHE A 199 3.52 6.94 -14.34
C PHE A 199 4.00 7.15 -12.89
N ARG A 200 3.22 6.69 -11.92
CA ARG A 200 3.45 6.92 -10.49
C ARG A 200 4.25 5.78 -9.84
N VAL A 201 5.37 6.11 -9.22
CA VAL A 201 6.19 5.13 -8.48
C VAL A 201 6.07 5.40 -6.99
N PHE A 202 5.58 4.42 -6.22
CA PHE A 202 5.35 4.52 -4.78
C PHE A 202 6.31 3.65 -4.00
N ALA A 203 6.91 4.20 -2.95
CA ALA A 203 7.59 3.41 -1.94
C ALA A 203 6.59 2.49 -1.22
N GLY A 204 6.89 1.21 -1.13
CA GLY A 204 6.06 0.22 -0.41
C GLY A 204 6.38 0.11 1.08
N SER A 205 7.33 0.89 1.60
CA SER A 205 7.72 0.93 3.01
C SER A 205 8.31 2.29 3.39
N ALA A 206 8.04 2.74 4.62
CA ALA A 206 8.67 3.93 5.17
C ALA A 206 10.19 3.79 5.33
N GLY A 207 10.74 2.57 5.29
CA GLY A 207 12.18 2.34 5.41
C GLY A 207 13.02 2.97 4.28
N PHE A 208 12.44 3.19 3.10
CA PHE A 208 13.12 3.79 1.95
C PHE A 208 12.27 4.90 1.27
N PHE A 209 11.31 5.43 2.02
CA PHE A 209 10.35 6.41 1.49
C PHE A 209 11.03 7.70 1.04
N LEU A 210 11.83 8.33 1.91
CA LEU A 210 12.55 9.55 1.58
C LEU A 210 13.50 9.36 0.38
N ALA A 211 14.18 8.21 0.30
CA ALA A 211 15.07 7.90 -0.83
C ALA A 211 14.26 7.79 -2.14
N THR A 212 13.06 7.21 -2.09
CA THR A 212 12.16 7.14 -3.25
C THR A 212 11.69 8.52 -3.69
N LEU A 213 11.33 9.40 -2.74
CA LEU A 213 10.97 10.80 -3.04
C LEU A 213 12.14 11.56 -3.69
N ALA A 214 13.37 11.35 -3.20
CA ALA A 214 14.57 11.97 -3.73
C ALA A 214 14.86 11.58 -5.19
N LEU A 215 14.41 10.41 -5.62
CA LEU A 215 14.50 9.95 -7.00
C LEU A 215 13.35 10.43 -7.90
N GLY A 216 12.35 11.13 -7.35
CA GLY A 216 11.16 11.57 -8.08
C GLY A 216 9.94 10.66 -7.91
N GLY A 217 9.92 9.81 -6.90
CA GLY A 217 8.75 9.00 -6.55
C GLY A 217 7.52 9.85 -6.22
N ALA A 218 6.34 9.33 -6.49
CA ALA A 218 5.07 10.05 -6.35
C ALA A 218 4.54 10.07 -4.90
N GLY A 219 5.09 9.23 -4.04
CA GLY A 219 4.63 9.09 -2.66
C GLY A 219 4.93 7.71 -2.08
N GLY A 220 4.14 7.29 -1.09
CA GLY A 220 4.34 5.99 -0.44
C GLY A 220 3.03 5.30 -0.06
N THR A 221 3.06 3.98 -0.05
CA THR A 221 2.02 3.14 0.55
C THR A 221 2.63 2.45 1.77
N LEU A 222 2.48 3.06 2.94
CA LEU A 222 3.34 2.83 4.09
C LEU A 222 2.57 2.19 5.25
N ALA A 223 2.98 0.99 5.71
CA ALA A 223 2.38 0.36 6.89
C ALA A 223 2.40 1.29 8.12
N THR A 224 3.51 2.04 8.30
CA THR A 224 3.69 3.02 9.36
C THR A 224 2.66 4.14 9.32
N ALA A 225 2.10 4.47 8.15
CA ALA A 225 1.05 5.48 8.00
C ALA A 225 -0.29 5.09 8.68
N ASN A 226 -0.45 3.85 9.11
CA ASN A 226 -1.58 3.45 9.95
C ASN A 226 -1.44 3.93 11.40
N ILE A 227 -0.22 4.15 11.87
CA ILE A 227 0.11 4.50 13.27
C ILE A 227 0.75 5.88 13.43
N ALA A 228 1.33 6.41 12.38
CA ALA A 228 2.00 7.72 12.35
C ALA A 228 1.69 8.41 10.99
N PRO A 229 0.40 8.66 10.68
CA PRO A 229 -0.01 9.21 9.39
C PRO A 229 0.55 10.62 9.16
N ASP A 230 0.53 11.47 10.17
CA ASP A 230 0.95 12.86 10.06
C ASP A 230 2.47 12.97 9.86
N GLU A 231 3.24 12.15 10.56
CA GLU A 231 4.69 12.07 10.37
C GLU A 231 5.06 11.55 8.98
N CYS A 232 4.35 10.54 8.49
CA CYS A 232 4.57 10.04 7.13
C CYS A 232 4.25 11.10 6.07
N CYS A 233 3.17 11.85 6.23
CA CYS A 233 2.84 12.96 5.33
C CYS A 233 3.88 14.10 5.45
N ALA A 234 4.28 14.44 6.67
CA ALA A 234 5.27 15.48 6.91
C ALA A 234 6.64 15.19 6.25
N ILE A 235 7.06 13.91 6.14
CA ILE A 235 8.29 13.57 5.38
C ILE A 235 8.19 14.06 3.94
N GLN A 236 7.05 13.83 3.28
CA GLN A 236 6.86 14.26 1.89
C GLN A 236 6.76 15.78 1.78
N ASP A 237 5.95 16.42 2.64
CA ASP A 237 5.77 17.87 2.65
C ASP A 237 7.09 18.63 2.90
N LEU A 238 7.89 18.15 3.84
CA LEU A 238 9.21 18.68 4.15
C LEU A 238 10.17 18.51 2.95
N TRP A 239 10.15 17.33 2.33
CA TRP A 239 10.96 17.08 1.14
C TRP A 239 10.58 18.02 -0.01
N GLU A 240 9.29 18.12 -0.33
CA GLU A 240 8.77 18.94 -1.44
C GLU A 240 8.98 20.44 -1.19
N SER A 241 9.02 20.88 0.09
CA SER A 241 9.32 22.26 0.47
C SER A 241 10.82 22.58 0.58
N GLY A 242 11.72 21.64 0.27
CA GLY A 242 13.17 21.84 0.33
C GLY A 242 13.77 21.71 1.75
N ARG A 243 13.00 21.33 2.76
CA ARG A 243 13.44 21.15 4.17
C ARG A 243 14.03 19.74 4.37
N HIS A 244 15.04 19.41 3.58
CA HIS A 244 15.57 18.05 3.45
C HIS A 244 16.14 17.49 4.74
N GLU A 245 16.81 18.34 5.58
CA GLU A 245 17.38 17.92 6.86
C GLU A 245 16.30 17.48 7.85
N GLU A 246 15.18 18.22 7.89
CA GLU A 246 14.06 17.89 8.76
C GLU A 246 13.33 16.63 8.27
N ALA A 247 13.13 16.50 6.96
CA ALA A 247 12.61 15.27 6.35
C ALA A 247 13.46 14.05 6.73
N ARG A 248 14.80 14.20 6.68
CA ARG A 248 15.75 13.15 7.04
C ARG A 248 15.66 12.79 8.53
N GLY A 249 15.60 13.79 9.41
CA GLY A 249 15.44 13.56 10.84
C GLY A 249 14.17 12.78 11.16
N LEU A 250 13.05 13.16 10.53
CA LEU A 250 11.76 12.47 10.68
C LEU A 250 11.79 11.06 10.09
N GLN A 251 12.40 10.88 8.91
CA GLN A 251 12.62 9.57 8.31
C GLN A 251 13.38 8.63 9.26
N PHE A 252 14.47 9.08 9.87
CA PHE A 252 15.27 8.27 10.79
C PHE A 252 14.49 7.92 12.06
N ARG A 253 13.69 8.84 12.59
CA ARG A 253 12.81 8.60 13.74
C ARG A 253 11.80 7.47 13.48
N LEU A 254 11.28 7.37 12.25
CA LEU A 254 10.31 6.34 11.88
C LEU A 254 10.92 5.00 11.47
N LEU A 255 12.24 4.85 11.30
CA LEU A 255 12.84 3.57 10.91
C LEU A 255 12.58 2.43 11.91
N PRO A 256 12.78 2.62 13.25
CA PRO A 256 12.50 1.55 14.21
C PRO A 256 11.03 1.12 14.24
N PRO A 257 10.02 2.01 14.34
CA PRO A 257 8.61 1.64 14.24
C PRO A 257 8.27 0.94 12.93
N ASN A 258 8.76 1.47 11.80
CA ASN A 258 8.53 0.84 10.50
C ASN A 258 9.08 -0.60 10.47
N ARG A 259 10.29 -0.83 10.96
CA ARG A 259 10.87 -2.17 11.04
C ARG A 259 10.03 -3.11 11.89
N ALA A 260 9.53 -2.62 13.03
CA ALA A 260 8.69 -3.39 13.95
C ALA A 260 7.40 -3.85 13.27
N VAL A 261 6.65 -2.94 12.62
CA VAL A 261 5.35 -3.24 12.02
C VAL A 261 5.43 -3.84 10.60
N THR A 262 6.63 -4.06 10.07
CA THR A 262 6.83 -4.66 8.73
C THR A 262 7.73 -5.88 8.77
N ALA A 263 9.04 -5.68 8.91
CA ALA A 263 10.04 -6.74 8.75
C ALA A 263 10.10 -7.68 9.96
N ARG A 264 9.89 -7.15 11.18
CA ARG A 264 10.06 -7.94 12.41
C ARG A 264 8.82 -8.74 12.74
N TRP A 265 7.69 -8.08 12.93
CA TRP A 265 6.45 -8.70 13.38
C TRP A 265 5.29 -8.64 12.37
N GLY A 266 5.46 -7.91 11.27
CA GLY A 266 4.48 -7.86 10.19
C GLY A 266 3.10 -7.40 10.64
N ILE A 267 2.06 -8.10 10.17
CA ILE A 267 0.65 -7.78 10.45
C ILE A 267 0.32 -7.81 11.95
N PRO A 268 0.71 -8.85 12.72
CA PRO A 268 0.50 -8.86 14.17
C PRO A 268 1.14 -7.67 14.87
N GLY A 269 2.36 -7.27 14.46
CA GLY A 269 3.05 -6.10 14.99
C GLY A 269 2.33 -4.80 14.66
N LEU A 270 1.83 -4.66 13.44
CA LEU A 270 1.06 -3.48 13.04
C LEU A 270 -0.24 -3.35 13.84
N LYS A 271 -0.99 -4.43 13.98
CA LYS A 271 -2.24 -4.44 14.76
C LYS A 271 -1.99 -4.14 16.24
N ALA A 272 -0.97 -4.75 16.85
CA ALA A 272 -0.58 -4.45 18.22
C ALA A 272 -0.13 -2.98 18.40
N ALA A 273 0.61 -2.42 17.44
CA ALA A 273 1.00 -1.02 17.47
C ALA A 273 -0.23 -0.08 17.39
N MET A 274 -1.20 -0.42 16.56
CA MET A 274 -2.46 0.32 16.47
C MET A 274 -3.19 0.32 17.82
N ASP A 275 -3.33 -0.84 18.47
CA ASP A 275 -3.97 -0.95 19.79
C ASP A 275 -3.23 -0.14 20.86
N LEU A 276 -1.89 -0.20 20.89
CA LEU A 276 -1.06 0.57 21.81
C LEU A 276 -1.20 2.09 21.64
N LEU A 277 -1.54 2.55 20.44
CA LEU A 277 -1.73 3.95 20.09
C LEU A 277 -3.20 4.39 20.08
N GLY A 278 -4.09 3.57 20.63
CA GLY A 278 -5.51 3.87 20.77
C GLY A 278 -6.32 3.80 19.47
N TRP A 279 -5.76 3.19 18.41
CA TRP A 279 -6.51 2.75 17.24
C TRP A 279 -7.07 1.35 17.51
N TYR A 280 -7.90 0.84 16.64
CA TYR A 280 -8.28 -0.55 16.71
C TYR A 280 -7.46 -1.38 15.70
N GLY A 281 -6.52 -2.19 16.20
CA GLY A 281 -5.82 -3.19 15.41
C GLY A 281 -6.56 -4.53 15.46
N GLY A 282 -6.93 -4.95 16.65
CA GLY A 282 -7.61 -6.22 16.92
C GLY A 282 -6.75 -7.45 16.62
N PRO A 283 -7.30 -8.66 16.72
CA PRO A 283 -6.58 -9.87 16.42
C PRO A 283 -6.31 -10.01 14.92
N PRO A 284 -5.17 -10.58 14.50
CA PRO A 284 -5.01 -11.06 13.14
C PRO A 284 -5.91 -12.29 12.92
N ARG A 285 -6.30 -12.53 11.65
CA ARG A 285 -7.06 -13.74 11.32
C ARG A 285 -6.14 -14.96 11.31
N PRO A 286 -6.57 -16.10 11.87
CA PRO A 286 -5.81 -17.36 11.76
C PRO A 286 -5.48 -17.72 10.30
N PRO A 287 -4.31 -18.31 10.03
CA PRO A 287 -3.34 -18.88 10.97
C PRO A 287 -2.34 -17.90 11.60
N LEU A 288 -2.48 -16.59 11.37
CA LEU A 288 -1.62 -15.61 12.01
C LEU A 288 -1.92 -15.54 13.52
N LEU A 289 -0.87 -15.44 14.33
CA LEU A 289 -0.98 -15.33 15.78
C LEU A 289 -0.74 -13.88 16.22
N PRO A 290 -1.44 -13.39 17.25
CA PRO A 290 -1.14 -12.09 17.85
C PRO A 290 0.23 -12.08 18.53
N LEU A 291 0.79 -10.89 18.78
CA LEU A 291 2.00 -10.76 19.57
C LEU A 291 1.77 -11.20 21.02
N GLY A 292 2.79 -11.86 21.61
CA GLY A 292 2.86 -12.11 23.03
C GLY A 292 3.16 -10.84 23.86
N GLU A 293 3.00 -10.92 25.19
CA GLU A 293 3.17 -9.77 26.07
C GLU A 293 4.61 -9.20 26.06
N THR A 294 5.62 -10.07 25.94
CA THR A 294 7.03 -9.64 25.84
C THR A 294 7.26 -8.82 24.57
N GLU A 295 6.72 -9.27 23.44
CA GLU A 295 6.84 -8.55 22.15
C GLU A 295 6.08 -7.24 22.16
N LYS A 296 4.90 -7.19 22.78
CA LYS A 296 4.12 -5.96 22.98
C LYS A 296 4.86 -4.95 23.86
N ALA A 297 5.50 -5.41 24.94
CA ALA A 297 6.31 -4.55 25.81
C ALA A 297 7.49 -3.94 25.03
N GLU A 298 8.18 -4.74 24.23
CA GLU A 298 9.26 -4.26 23.37
C GLU A 298 8.76 -3.27 22.31
N LEU A 299 7.61 -3.58 21.69
CA LEU A 299 6.98 -2.67 20.72
C LEU A 299 6.61 -1.32 21.34
N ARG A 300 6.10 -1.30 22.57
CA ARG A 300 5.80 -0.06 23.32
C ARG A 300 7.03 0.81 23.48
N VAL A 301 8.16 0.22 23.85
CA VAL A 301 9.44 0.94 23.97
C VAL A 301 9.83 1.55 22.61
N ILE A 302 9.78 0.79 21.54
CA ILE A 302 10.10 1.27 20.18
C ILE A 302 9.21 2.46 19.78
N LEU A 303 7.92 2.39 20.07
CA LEU A 303 6.97 3.46 19.74
C LEU A 303 7.24 4.73 20.57
N ALA A 304 7.57 4.55 21.85
CA ALA A 304 7.88 5.66 22.74
C ALA A 304 9.21 6.36 22.40
N GLU A 305 10.26 5.60 22.11
CA GLU A 305 11.54 6.15 21.62
C GLU A 305 11.38 6.94 20.31
N ALA A 306 10.40 6.56 19.48
CA ALA A 306 10.03 7.32 18.29
C ALA A 306 9.10 8.51 18.58
N GLY A 307 8.71 8.76 19.85
CA GLY A 307 7.80 9.82 20.23
C GLY A 307 6.37 9.63 19.71
N LEU A 308 5.95 8.39 19.50
CA LEU A 308 4.59 8.03 19.04
C LEU A 308 3.68 7.61 20.21
N ALA A 309 4.25 7.23 21.34
CA ALA A 309 3.52 6.83 22.54
C ALA A 309 4.21 7.42 23.79
N ASP A 310 3.44 7.59 24.87
CA ASP A 310 4.00 7.91 26.18
C ASP A 310 4.45 6.59 26.87
N LEU A 311 5.57 6.68 27.61
CA LEU A 311 6.05 5.58 28.46
C LEU A 311 5.32 5.52 29.82
N SER A 312 4.40 6.44 30.07
CA SER A 312 3.61 6.43 31.30
C SER A 312 2.79 5.13 31.39
N PRO A 313 2.80 4.46 32.55
CA PRO A 313 2.15 3.17 32.76
C PRO A 313 0.61 3.23 32.59
#